data_96e299ffda0dd10a04608665339460db
#
_entry.id   96e299ffda0dd10a04608665339460db
#
_cell.length_a   1.000
_cell.length_b   1.000
_cell.length_c   1.000
_cell.angle_alpha   90.00
_cell.angle_beta   90.00
_cell.angle_gamma   90.00
#
_symmetry.space_group_name_H-M   'P 1'
#
loop_
_entity.id
_entity.type
_entity.pdbx_description
1 polymer ?
#
loop_
_entity_poly.entity_id
_entity_poly.type
_entity_poly.pdbx_seq_one_letter_code
_entity_poly.pdbx_strand_id
1 'polypeptide(L)'
;MAEPDTELARKVDLVWSQREIERMIYAVGYAIEDGDFQRVGDVMGDATFGADLIGRKAFRGGDEIRDQYARTNIVYPDRGRGSKEIYHNILVDIDLHRGTATSVTSYTVAHQPPGDPFELIVAGKYEDEWERRDGAWHWVDRYIVVQYRNSLDKHMQSGTQPYN
;
A
#
# COMPACT_ATOMS: atom_id res chain seq x y z
N MET A 1 -42.76 -1.71 10.32
CA MET A 1 -42.21 -1.22 9.05
C MET A 1 -40.79 -0.81 9.36
N ALA A 2 -39.78 -1.62 8.96
CA ALA A 2 -38.38 -1.24 9.04
C ALA A 2 -38.19 -0.09 8.06
N GLU A 3 -37.58 0.97 8.52
CA GLU A 3 -37.46 2.22 7.82
C GLU A 3 -36.61 2.06 6.57
N PRO A 4 -37.10 2.48 5.38
CA PRO A 4 -36.31 2.47 4.13
C PRO A 4 -35.00 3.27 4.26
N ASP A 5 -34.92 4.11 5.26
CA ASP A 5 -33.80 5.04 5.53
C ASP A 5 -32.57 4.32 6.11
N THR A 6 -32.76 3.28 6.93
CA THR A 6 -31.65 2.55 7.58
C THR A 6 -30.86 1.67 6.63
N GLU A 7 -31.50 1.02 5.65
CA GLU A 7 -30.80 0.19 4.68
C GLU A 7 -30.02 1.04 3.65
N LEU A 8 -30.61 2.15 3.22
CA LEU A 8 -29.94 3.09 2.32
C LEU A 8 -28.73 3.71 3.03
N ALA A 9 -28.87 4.16 4.27
CA ALA A 9 -27.77 4.70 5.07
C ALA A 9 -26.64 3.68 5.21
N ARG A 10 -26.95 2.40 5.47
CA ARG A 10 -25.95 1.34 5.54
C ARG A 10 -25.24 1.11 4.19
N LYS A 11 -25.95 1.12 3.08
CA LYS A 11 -25.35 0.99 1.74
C LYS A 11 -24.45 2.17 1.42
N VAL A 12 -24.86 3.38 1.76
CA VAL A 12 -24.04 4.60 1.60
C VAL A 12 -22.78 4.50 2.45
N ASP A 13 -22.87 4.09 3.71
CA ASP A 13 -21.71 3.91 4.58
C ASP A 13 -20.73 2.86 4.05
N LEU A 14 -21.22 1.74 3.50
CA LEU A 14 -20.38 0.73 2.84
C LEU A 14 -19.61 1.32 1.65
N VAL A 15 -20.30 2.01 0.74
CA VAL A 15 -19.67 2.60 -0.45
C VAL A 15 -18.67 3.68 -0.05
N TRP A 16 -19.00 4.50 0.93
CA TRP A 16 -18.11 5.53 1.43
C TRP A 16 -16.87 4.93 2.10
N SER A 17 -17.05 3.92 2.94
CA SER A 17 -15.96 3.18 3.59
C SER A 17 -15.01 2.53 2.58
N GLN A 18 -15.55 1.85 1.57
CA GLN A 18 -14.74 1.29 0.49
C GLN A 18 -13.93 2.39 -0.21
N ARG A 19 -14.57 3.51 -0.53
CA ARG A 19 -13.91 4.62 -1.22
C ARG A 19 -12.82 5.27 -0.38
N GLU A 20 -13.01 5.38 0.93
CA GLU A 20 -12.01 5.91 1.86
C GLU A 20 -10.77 5.01 1.92
N ILE A 21 -10.97 3.69 2.04
CA ILE A 21 -9.89 2.69 2.02
C ILE A 21 -9.13 2.73 0.69
N GLU A 22 -9.82 2.69 -0.44
CA GLU A 22 -9.20 2.78 -1.77
C GLU A 22 -8.35 4.06 -1.94
N ARG A 23 -8.84 5.20 -1.46
CA ARG A 23 -8.10 6.46 -1.52
C ARG A 23 -6.79 6.42 -0.73
N MET A 24 -6.76 5.76 0.41
CA MET A 24 -5.53 5.58 1.19
C MET A 24 -4.55 4.67 0.45
N ILE A 25 -5.02 3.56 -0.15
CA ILE A 25 -4.20 2.67 -0.97
C ILE A 25 -3.54 3.46 -2.12
N TYR A 26 -4.31 4.24 -2.87
CA TYR A 26 -3.78 5.07 -3.96
C TYR A 26 -2.84 6.17 -3.46
N ALA A 27 -3.15 6.81 -2.33
CA ALA A 27 -2.30 7.87 -1.78
C ALA A 27 -0.90 7.35 -1.42
N VAL A 28 -0.81 6.15 -0.85
CA VAL A 28 0.48 5.49 -0.59
C VAL A 28 1.19 5.15 -1.91
N GLY A 29 0.49 4.66 -2.93
CA GLY A 29 1.08 4.37 -4.23
C GLY A 29 1.72 5.61 -4.87
N TYR A 30 1.01 6.71 -4.94
CA TYR A 30 1.56 7.97 -5.46
C TYR A 30 2.74 8.48 -4.63
N ALA A 31 2.67 8.41 -3.30
CA ALA A 31 3.76 8.82 -2.43
C ALA A 31 5.03 7.96 -2.66
N ILE A 32 4.86 6.66 -2.87
CA ILE A 32 5.95 5.75 -3.23
C ILE A 32 6.57 6.15 -4.59
N GLU A 33 5.77 6.41 -5.62
CA GLU A 33 6.24 6.83 -6.94
C GLU A 33 7.07 8.12 -6.87
N ASP A 34 6.58 9.09 -6.11
CA ASP A 34 7.23 10.40 -5.93
C ASP A 34 8.49 10.32 -5.06
N GLY A 35 8.69 9.23 -4.31
CA GLY A 35 9.75 9.10 -3.31
C GLY A 35 9.46 9.90 -2.03
N ASP A 36 8.21 10.32 -1.84
CA ASP A 36 7.73 11.00 -0.63
C ASP A 36 7.41 9.98 0.48
N PHE A 37 8.47 9.42 1.05
CA PHE A 37 8.32 8.39 2.08
C PHE A 37 7.80 8.95 3.41
N GLN A 38 7.93 10.26 3.65
CA GLN A 38 7.26 10.90 4.78
C GLN A 38 5.75 10.74 4.67
N ARG A 39 5.19 11.01 3.49
CA ARG A 39 3.75 10.83 3.24
C ARG A 39 3.31 9.37 3.34
N VAL A 40 4.16 8.41 2.93
CA VAL A 40 3.89 6.97 3.15
C VAL A 40 3.70 6.69 4.64
N GLY A 41 4.64 7.14 5.47
CA GLY A 41 4.54 6.99 6.93
C GLY A 41 3.32 7.68 7.53
N ASP A 42 3.04 8.91 7.10
CA ASP A 42 1.89 9.67 7.60
C ASP A 42 0.55 8.99 7.29
N VAL A 43 0.38 8.44 6.08
CA VAL A 43 -0.86 7.75 5.68
C VAL A 43 -0.98 6.39 6.37
N MET A 44 0.10 5.67 6.55
CA MET A 44 0.07 4.36 7.22
C MET A 44 -0.05 4.47 8.73
N GLY A 45 0.32 5.62 9.32
CA GLY A 45 0.07 5.94 10.73
C GLY A 45 0.72 4.95 11.69
N ASP A 46 -0.07 4.27 12.51
CA ASP A 46 0.37 3.29 13.51
C ASP A 46 0.34 1.84 13.01
N ALA A 47 0.17 1.63 11.71
CA ALA A 47 0.10 0.32 11.08
C ALA A 47 1.37 -0.52 11.30
N THR A 48 1.21 -1.83 11.13
CA THR A 48 2.34 -2.73 10.92
C THR A 48 2.58 -2.98 9.43
N PHE A 49 3.80 -3.30 9.07
CA PHE A 49 4.22 -3.52 7.70
C PHE A 49 5.17 -4.72 7.61
N GLY A 50 4.98 -5.54 6.60
CA GLY A 50 5.84 -6.69 6.33
C GLY A 50 5.80 -7.14 4.88
N ALA A 51 6.66 -8.10 4.54
CA ALA A 51 6.73 -8.72 3.23
C ALA A 51 7.28 -10.15 3.33
N ASP A 52 7.15 -10.95 2.27
CA ASP A 52 7.51 -12.38 2.26
C ASP A 52 8.87 -12.69 2.85
N LEU A 53 9.89 -11.88 2.60
CA LEU A 53 11.25 -12.18 3.05
C LEU A 53 11.69 -11.48 4.34
N ILE A 54 10.94 -10.46 4.76
CA ILE A 54 11.23 -9.75 6.02
C ILE A 54 10.28 -10.17 7.14
N GLY A 55 9.28 -11.00 6.82
CA GLY A 55 8.26 -11.47 7.76
C GLY A 55 7.08 -10.52 7.92
N ARG A 56 6.01 -11.03 8.51
CA ARG A 56 4.85 -10.21 8.88
C ARG A 56 5.20 -9.28 10.03
N LYS A 57 4.65 -8.06 10.01
CA LYS A 57 4.78 -7.05 11.10
C LYS A 57 6.23 -6.74 11.46
N ALA A 58 7.10 -6.73 10.43
CA ALA A 58 8.54 -6.46 10.59
C ALA A 58 8.83 -5.02 11.05
N PHE A 59 7.96 -4.08 10.67
CA PHE A 59 8.04 -2.66 11.04
C PHE A 59 6.71 -2.22 11.65
N ARG A 60 6.77 -1.24 12.55
CA ARG A 60 5.61 -0.72 13.26
C ARG A 60 5.62 0.80 13.31
N GLY A 61 4.50 1.37 12.86
CA GLY A 61 4.29 2.82 12.86
C GLY A 61 4.95 3.52 11.68
N GLY A 62 4.41 4.69 11.37
CA GLY A 62 4.78 5.46 10.19
C GLY A 62 6.26 5.81 10.10
N ASP A 63 6.90 6.09 11.23
CA ASP A 63 8.32 6.43 11.25
C ASP A 63 9.21 5.25 10.82
N GLU A 64 8.98 4.05 11.36
CA GLU A 64 9.76 2.86 10.96
C GLU A 64 9.49 2.47 9.51
N ILE A 65 8.23 2.60 9.06
CA ILE A 65 7.84 2.33 7.68
C ILE A 65 8.50 3.33 6.72
N ARG A 66 8.44 4.64 7.02
CA ARG A 66 9.14 5.69 6.27
C ARG A 66 10.62 5.38 6.14
N ASP A 67 11.28 5.09 7.27
CA ASP A 67 12.72 4.85 7.31
C ASP A 67 13.10 3.58 6.53
N GLN A 68 12.25 2.55 6.57
CA GLN A 68 12.44 1.35 5.76
C GLN A 68 12.38 1.68 4.26
N TYR A 69 11.37 2.42 3.80
CA TYR A 69 11.28 2.85 2.41
C TYR A 69 12.48 3.71 1.99
N ALA A 70 12.86 4.70 2.79
CA ALA A 70 13.98 5.58 2.51
C ALA A 70 15.32 4.84 2.43
N ARG A 71 15.52 3.83 3.27
CA ARG A 71 16.75 3.04 3.28
C ARG A 71 16.85 2.06 2.11
N THR A 72 15.73 1.55 1.61
CA THR A 72 15.76 0.45 0.64
C THR A 72 15.53 0.89 -0.80
N ASN A 73 14.95 2.06 -1.03
CA ASN A 73 14.56 2.48 -2.36
C ASN A 73 15.50 3.53 -2.95
N ILE A 74 15.74 3.44 -4.25
CA ILE A 74 16.47 4.46 -5.01
C ILE A 74 15.49 5.56 -5.41
N VAL A 75 15.89 6.82 -5.19
CA VAL A 75 15.16 8.01 -5.65
C VAL A 75 16.04 8.78 -6.61
N TYR A 76 15.54 9.07 -7.79
CA TYR A 76 16.23 9.84 -8.82
C TYR A 76 15.82 11.32 -8.74
N PRO A 77 16.75 12.28 -8.84
CA PRO A 77 16.48 13.71 -8.56
C PRO A 77 15.26 14.29 -9.30
N ASP A 78 15.06 13.90 -10.57
CA ASP A 78 14.04 14.50 -11.44
C ASP A 78 12.85 13.55 -11.73
N ARG A 79 12.77 12.40 -11.08
CA ARG A 79 11.81 11.33 -11.44
C ARG A 79 11.20 10.58 -10.25
N GLY A 80 11.45 11.02 -9.02
CA GLY A 80 11.08 10.22 -7.86
C GLY A 80 11.77 8.85 -7.94
N ARG A 81 11.03 7.75 -7.78
CA ARG A 81 11.59 6.40 -7.91
C ARG A 81 11.80 5.93 -9.35
N GLY A 82 11.39 6.71 -10.35
CA GLY A 82 11.39 6.27 -11.76
C GLY A 82 10.48 5.07 -11.99
N SER A 83 9.50 4.85 -11.12
CA SER A 83 8.56 3.72 -11.18
C SER A 83 7.12 4.17 -11.21
N LYS A 84 6.25 3.23 -11.61
CA LYS A 84 4.80 3.33 -11.52
C LYS A 84 4.25 2.17 -10.72
N GLU A 85 3.50 2.48 -9.69
CA GLU A 85 2.75 1.53 -8.87
C GLU A 85 1.37 1.31 -9.50
N ILE A 86 1.22 0.26 -10.29
CA ILE A 86 -0.03 -0.06 -11.00
C ILE A 86 -0.88 -0.96 -10.10
N TYR A 87 -1.90 -0.40 -9.49
CA TYR A 87 -2.84 -1.12 -8.63
C TYR A 87 -4.08 -1.53 -9.40
N HIS A 88 -4.46 -2.80 -9.28
CA HIS A 88 -5.62 -3.37 -9.95
C HIS A 88 -6.26 -4.48 -9.12
N ASN A 89 -7.48 -4.90 -9.50
CA ASN A 89 -8.22 -5.96 -8.82
C ASN A 89 -8.32 -5.72 -7.31
N ILE A 90 -8.71 -4.51 -6.91
CA ILE A 90 -8.90 -4.17 -5.49
C ILE A 90 -10.20 -4.78 -5.02
N LEU A 91 -10.12 -5.63 -4.01
CA LEU A 91 -11.26 -6.19 -3.31
C LEU A 91 -11.21 -5.74 -1.86
N VAL A 92 -12.32 -5.18 -1.36
CA VAL A 92 -12.43 -4.70 0.03
C VAL A 92 -13.64 -5.38 0.66
N ASP A 93 -13.42 -6.13 1.73
CA ASP A 93 -14.46 -6.75 2.55
C ASP A 93 -14.62 -5.98 3.87
N ILE A 94 -15.82 -5.44 4.11
CA ILE A 94 -16.10 -4.51 5.22
C ILE A 94 -17.14 -5.10 6.16
N ASP A 95 -16.81 -5.16 7.44
CA ASP A 95 -17.73 -5.41 8.55
C ASP A 95 -18.02 -4.10 9.27
N LEU A 96 -19.09 -3.41 8.88
CA LEU A 96 -19.50 -2.13 9.52
C LEU A 96 -19.89 -2.30 10.99
N HIS A 97 -20.37 -3.48 11.39
CA HIS A 97 -20.78 -3.72 12.77
C HIS A 97 -19.56 -3.80 13.71
N ARG A 98 -18.48 -4.43 13.24
CA ARG A 98 -17.22 -4.54 13.98
C ARG A 98 -16.31 -3.31 13.77
N GLY A 99 -16.57 -2.52 12.73
CA GLY A 99 -15.67 -1.46 12.33
C GLY A 99 -14.33 -2.00 11.83
N THR A 100 -14.32 -3.15 11.15
CA THR A 100 -13.12 -3.77 10.59
C THR A 100 -13.29 -4.03 9.10
N ALA A 101 -12.17 -4.05 8.36
CA ALA A 101 -12.16 -4.46 6.97
C ALA A 101 -10.84 -5.17 6.63
N THR A 102 -10.88 -5.93 5.54
CA THR A 102 -9.69 -6.46 4.87
C THR A 102 -9.69 -6.03 3.42
N SER A 103 -8.50 -5.87 2.83
CA SER A 103 -8.40 -5.67 1.39
C SER A 103 -7.29 -6.50 0.77
N VAL A 104 -7.52 -6.90 -0.47
CA VAL A 104 -6.51 -7.51 -1.33
C VAL A 104 -6.38 -6.64 -2.58
N THR A 105 -5.18 -6.16 -2.85
CA THR A 105 -4.87 -5.32 -4.01
C THR A 105 -3.79 -6.01 -4.84
N SER A 106 -4.07 -6.37 -6.07
CA SER A 106 -3.02 -6.78 -7.00
C SER A 106 -2.19 -5.58 -7.40
N TYR A 107 -0.87 -5.73 -7.43
CA TYR A 107 0.03 -4.68 -7.88
C TYR A 107 1.00 -5.16 -8.93
N THR A 108 1.43 -4.25 -9.78
CA THR A 108 2.53 -4.42 -10.72
C THR A 108 3.36 -3.14 -10.70
N VAL A 109 4.66 -3.27 -10.56
CA VAL A 109 5.57 -2.11 -10.64
C VAL A 109 6.23 -2.10 -12.01
N ALA A 110 6.02 -1.00 -12.72
CA ALA A 110 6.74 -0.66 -13.92
C ALA A 110 7.86 0.33 -13.57
N HIS A 111 9.02 0.22 -14.22
CA HIS A 111 10.19 1.01 -13.89
C HIS A 111 10.92 1.47 -15.16
N GLN A 112 11.40 2.71 -15.14
CA GLN A 112 12.27 3.27 -16.17
C GLN A 112 13.33 4.18 -15.53
N PRO A 113 14.48 3.62 -15.09
CA PRO A 113 15.60 4.44 -14.64
C PRO A 113 16.11 5.38 -15.74
N PRO A 114 16.83 6.45 -15.39
CA PRO A 114 17.44 7.31 -16.39
C PRO A 114 18.34 6.54 -17.36
N GLY A 115 18.03 6.64 -18.66
CA GLY A 115 18.79 5.96 -19.73
C GLY A 115 18.44 4.51 -20.00
N ASP A 116 17.55 3.91 -19.24
CA ASP A 116 17.12 2.51 -19.39
C ASP A 116 15.76 2.37 -20.11
N PRO A 117 15.45 1.18 -20.66
CA PRO A 117 14.13 0.89 -21.17
C PRO A 117 13.07 0.80 -20.08
N PHE A 118 11.82 0.94 -20.48
CA PHE A 118 10.67 0.68 -19.60
C PHE A 118 10.50 -0.84 -19.41
N GLU A 119 10.39 -1.28 -18.16
CA GLU A 119 10.24 -2.69 -17.81
C GLU A 119 9.24 -2.90 -16.68
N LEU A 120 8.58 -4.08 -16.66
CA LEU A 120 7.85 -4.57 -15.51
C LEU A 120 8.83 -5.33 -14.62
N ILE A 121 8.98 -4.93 -13.37
CA ILE A 121 10.02 -5.45 -12.48
C ILE A 121 9.51 -6.33 -11.34
N VAL A 122 8.28 -6.10 -10.88
CA VAL A 122 7.67 -6.92 -9.82
C VAL A 122 6.16 -6.93 -9.95
N ALA A 123 5.54 -8.05 -9.61
CA ALA A 123 4.10 -8.16 -9.47
C ALA A 123 3.73 -9.08 -8.29
N GLY A 124 2.61 -8.79 -7.67
CA GLY A 124 2.11 -9.55 -6.53
C GLY A 124 0.81 -8.98 -5.99
N LYS A 125 0.64 -9.09 -4.69
CA LYS A 125 -0.52 -8.52 -4.02
C LYS A 125 -0.15 -7.93 -2.66
N TYR A 126 -0.90 -6.93 -2.25
CA TYR A 126 -0.97 -6.44 -0.89
C TYR A 126 -2.15 -7.11 -0.19
N GLU A 127 -1.93 -7.58 1.02
CA GLU A 127 -2.95 -8.03 1.96
C GLU A 127 -2.99 -7.01 3.09
N ASP A 128 -4.11 -6.31 3.24
CA ASP A 128 -4.24 -5.22 4.20
C ASP A 128 -5.36 -5.51 5.21
N GLU A 129 -5.17 -5.07 6.45
CA GLU A 129 -6.17 -5.03 7.52
C GLU A 129 -6.46 -3.58 7.91
N TRP A 130 -7.72 -3.29 8.22
CA TRP A 130 -8.24 -1.97 8.50
C TRP A 130 -9.13 -1.96 9.73
N GLU A 131 -9.13 -0.85 10.46
CA GLU A 131 -10.00 -0.60 11.59
C GLU A 131 -10.60 0.80 11.51
N ARG A 132 -11.87 0.93 11.85
CA ARG A 132 -12.55 2.22 11.96
C ARG A 132 -12.46 2.73 13.38
N ARG A 133 -11.79 3.85 13.57
CA ARG A 133 -11.62 4.55 14.85
C ARG A 133 -12.15 5.98 14.73
N ASP A 134 -12.98 6.41 15.65
CA ASP A 134 -13.58 7.76 15.66
C ASP A 134 -14.25 8.17 14.34
N GLY A 135 -14.84 7.20 13.64
CA GLY A 135 -15.56 7.42 12.37
C GLY A 135 -14.69 7.39 11.12
N ALA A 136 -13.36 7.31 11.22
CA ALA A 136 -12.40 7.24 10.13
C ALA A 136 -11.75 5.85 10.03
N TRP A 137 -11.43 5.41 8.82
CA TRP A 137 -10.67 4.18 8.60
C TRP A 137 -9.17 4.40 8.80
N HIS A 138 -8.51 3.44 9.43
CA HIS A 138 -7.07 3.42 9.69
C HIS A 138 -6.47 2.12 9.21
N TRP A 139 -5.26 2.19 8.68
CA TRP A 139 -4.46 1.01 8.36
C TRP A 139 -4.01 0.31 9.64
N VAL A 140 -4.16 -1.01 9.70
CA VAL A 140 -3.72 -1.84 10.84
C VAL A 140 -2.49 -2.66 10.47
N ASP A 141 -2.54 -3.32 9.30
CA ASP A 141 -1.43 -4.14 8.81
C ASP A 141 -1.37 -4.10 7.29
N ARG A 142 -0.17 -4.07 6.72
CA ARG A 142 0.10 -4.34 5.32
C ARG A 142 1.10 -5.47 5.18
N TYR A 143 0.75 -6.48 4.41
CA TYR A 143 1.66 -7.53 4.03
C TYR A 143 1.84 -7.61 2.51
N ILE A 144 3.09 -7.53 2.05
CA ILE A 144 3.44 -7.60 0.64
C ILE A 144 3.78 -9.04 0.27
N VAL A 145 3.00 -9.61 -0.63
CA VAL A 145 3.26 -10.90 -1.27
C VAL A 145 3.87 -10.65 -2.64
N VAL A 146 5.10 -11.08 -2.84
CA VAL A 146 5.80 -10.98 -4.13
C VAL A 146 5.64 -12.27 -4.90
N GLN A 147 4.93 -12.25 -6.02
CA GLN A 147 4.66 -13.45 -6.83
C GLN A 147 5.62 -13.59 -8.01
N TYR A 148 5.95 -12.48 -8.64
CA TYR A 148 6.83 -12.43 -9.82
C TYR A 148 7.78 -11.25 -9.69
N ARG A 149 9.04 -11.44 -10.09
CA ARG A 149 10.03 -10.36 -10.10
C ARG A 149 11.11 -10.57 -11.17
N ASN A 150 11.61 -9.46 -11.68
CA ASN A 150 12.85 -9.34 -12.42
C ASN A 150 13.96 -8.79 -11.51
N SER A 151 15.09 -8.32 -12.06
CA SER A 151 16.11 -7.63 -11.29
C SER A 151 15.56 -6.33 -10.66
N LEU A 152 15.92 -6.10 -9.40
CA LEU A 152 15.58 -4.89 -8.65
C LEU A 152 16.81 -3.98 -8.43
N ASP A 153 17.94 -4.25 -9.08
CA ASP A 153 19.23 -3.56 -8.82
C ASP A 153 19.20 -2.06 -9.04
N LYS A 154 18.34 -1.60 -9.96
CA LYS A 154 18.13 -0.17 -10.24
C LYS A 154 16.89 0.42 -9.55
N HIS A 155 16.19 -0.39 -8.77
CA HIS A 155 14.98 -0.03 -8.05
C HIS A 155 15.21 0.05 -6.55
N MET A 156 16.06 -0.84 -6.03
CA MET A 156 16.39 -0.93 -4.62
C MET A 156 17.89 -0.68 -4.40
N GLN A 157 18.22 -0.12 -3.25
CA GLN A 157 19.60 0.13 -2.83
C GLN A 157 20.38 -1.18 -2.72
N SER A 158 21.65 -1.16 -3.13
CA SER A 158 22.52 -2.33 -3.05
C SER A 158 22.63 -2.85 -1.61
N GLY A 159 22.52 -4.16 -1.45
CA GLY A 159 22.56 -4.82 -0.13
C GLY A 159 21.28 -4.74 0.69
N THR A 160 20.23 -4.09 0.18
CA THR A 160 18.92 -4.02 0.85
C THR A 160 17.87 -4.89 0.18
N GLN A 161 18.24 -5.56 -0.91
CA GLN A 161 17.33 -6.44 -1.64
C GLN A 161 17.01 -7.66 -0.78
N PRO A 162 15.75 -7.86 -0.42
CA PRO A 162 15.36 -8.99 0.43
C PRO A 162 15.42 -10.35 -0.29
N TYR A 163 15.85 -10.39 -1.57
CA TYR A 163 15.66 -11.53 -2.48
C TYR A 163 16.94 -12.01 -3.17
N ASN A 164 18.11 -11.76 -2.58
CA ASN A 164 19.36 -12.35 -3.07
C ASN A 164 19.58 -13.76 -2.57
#